data_b8655a78335d0946935f682eaf7c6142
#
_entry.id   b8655a78335d0946935f682eaf7c6142
#
_cell.length_a   1.000
_cell.length_b   1.000
_cell.length_c   1.000
_cell.angle_alpha   90.00
_cell.angle_beta   90.00
_cell.angle_gamma   90.00
#
_symmetry.space_group_name_H-M   'P 1'
#
loop_
_entity.id
_entity.type
_entity.pdbx_description
1 polymer ?
#
loop_
_entity_poly.entity_id
_entity_poly.type
_entity_poly.pdbx_seq_one_letter_code
_entity_poly.pdbx_strand_id
1 'polypeptide(L)'
;MATPLLENYARQSVFDALAALFIRPDAAGVLERWADAVKVTAALAGEVGIPTATLDALREKPLPTAESVQAEYETLFGEEGPVSLLESDWPKTCDDPRATCRLEYLKADLAVTDELGVPEDHLGMLCGFMAVLLLRENPDAAERFFDRHPGKWLPALVDAIRNRPEAVFFRDAATLLETICEIEASLREAKNY
;
A
#
# COMPACT_ATOMS: atom_id res chain seq x y z
N MET A 1 -0.17 17.72 17.18
CA MET A 1 0.68 16.57 16.81
C MET A 1 0.09 15.34 17.48
N ALA A 2 -0.21 14.30 16.68
CA ALA A 2 -0.59 12.99 17.22
C ALA A 2 0.57 12.43 18.07
N THR A 3 0.25 11.56 19.03
CA THR A 3 1.31 10.81 19.69
C THR A 3 1.90 9.79 18.72
N PRO A 4 3.20 9.40 18.84
CA PRO A 4 3.81 8.40 17.96
C PRO A 4 3.00 7.08 17.86
N LEU A 5 2.33 6.70 18.93
CA LEU A 5 1.48 5.52 18.96
C LEU A 5 0.24 5.69 18.07
N LEU A 6 -0.43 6.84 18.13
CA LEU A 6 -1.61 7.13 17.31
C LEU A 6 -1.25 7.20 15.83
N GLU A 7 -0.10 7.78 15.50
CA GLU A 7 0.46 7.81 14.15
C GLU A 7 0.69 6.39 13.60
N ASN A 8 1.31 5.50 14.39
CA ASN A 8 1.55 4.12 13.97
C ASN A 8 0.24 3.36 13.73
N TYR A 9 -0.80 3.54 14.56
CA TYR A 9 -2.11 2.95 14.33
C TYR A 9 -2.80 3.50 13.07
N ALA A 10 -2.66 4.80 12.81
CA ALA A 10 -3.20 5.40 11.59
C ALA A 10 -2.52 4.82 10.35
N ARG A 11 -1.18 4.76 10.31
CA ARG A 11 -0.41 4.13 9.22
C ARG A 11 -0.77 2.64 9.06
N GLN A 12 -0.85 1.90 10.17
CA GLN A 12 -1.23 0.50 10.19
C GLN A 12 -2.58 0.28 9.50
N SER A 13 -3.59 1.09 9.81
CA SER A 13 -4.92 0.94 9.21
C SER A 13 -4.93 1.21 7.71
N VAL A 14 -4.10 2.14 7.22
CA VAL A 14 -3.96 2.41 5.79
C VAL A 14 -3.30 1.24 5.07
N PHE A 15 -2.20 0.72 5.61
CA PHE A 15 -1.53 -0.44 5.02
C PHE A 15 -2.39 -1.70 5.04
N ASP A 16 -3.18 -1.92 6.09
CA ASP A 16 -4.16 -3.03 6.15
C ASP A 16 -5.23 -2.91 5.07
N ALA A 17 -5.77 -1.71 4.86
CA ALA A 17 -6.75 -1.45 3.80
C ALA A 17 -6.16 -1.67 2.39
N LEU A 18 -4.92 -1.23 2.15
CA LEU A 18 -4.20 -1.46 0.89
C LEU A 18 -3.92 -2.96 0.69
N ALA A 19 -3.50 -3.68 1.73
CA ALA A 19 -3.30 -5.13 1.66
C ALA A 19 -4.59 -5.84 1.22
N ALA A 20 -5.71 -5.52 1.85
CA ALA A 20 -7.00 -6.10 1.50
C ALA A 20 -7.42 -5.78 0.07
N LEU A 21 -7.26 -4.52 -0.36
CA LEU A 21 -7.61 -4.07 -1.71
C LEU A 21 -6.80 -4.79 -2.79
N PHE A 22 -5.50 -4.97 -2.60
CA PHE A 22 -4.64 -5.58 -3.61
C PHE A 22 -4.59 -7.11 -3.56
N ILE A 23 -5.08 -7.75 -2.49
CA ILE A 23 -5.20 -9.23 -2.42
C ILE A 23 -6.60 -9.70 -2.85
N ARG A 24 -7.64 -9.05 -2.34
CA ARG A 24 -9.03 -9.47 -2.51
C ARG A 24 -9.96 -8.25 -2.63
N PRO A 25 -9.93 -7.53 -3.78
CA PRO A 25 -10.73 -6.31 -3.96
C PRO A 25 -12.26 -6.56 -3.88
N ASP A 26 -12.70 -7.80 -4.13
CA ASP A 26 -14.08 -8.26 -4.04
C ASP A 26 -14.55 -8.60 -2.62
N ALA A 27 -13.64 -8.67 -1.65
CA ALA A 27 -14.00 -9.09 -0.30
C ALA A 27 -14.90 -8.07 0.40
N ALA A 28 -15.85 -8.58 1.19
CA ALA A 28 -16.78 -7.72 1.93
C ALA A 28 -16.04 -6.73 2.85
N GLY A 29 -16.47 -5.47 2.83
CA GLY A 29 -15.90 -4.40 3.65
C GLY A 29 -14.58 -3.80 3.13
N VAL A 30 -14.07 -4.22 1.97
CA VAL A 30 -12.82 -3.66 1.39
C VAL A 30 -13.01 -2.21 0.98
N LEU A 31 -14.13 -1.86 0.35
CA LEU A 31 -14.39 -0.50 -0.10
C LEU A 31 -14.66 0.46 1.06
N GLU A 32 -15.28 0.00 2.13
CA GLU A 32 -15.45 0.76 3.37
C GLU A 32 -14.09 1.04 4.02
N ARG A 33 -13.22 0.02 4.12
CA ARG A 33 -11.84 0.19 4.61
C ARG A 33 -11.03 1.13 3.72
N TRP A 34 -11.20 1.04 2.40
CA TRP A 34 -10.63 1.99 1.45
C TRP A 34 -11.05 3.43 1.75
N ALA A 35 -12.36 3.68 1.91
CA ALA A 35 -12.87 5.01 2.21
C ALA A 35 -12.32 5.58 3.52
N ASP A 36 -12.17 4.72 4.54
CA ASP A 36 -11.55 5.12 5.80
C ASP A 36 -10.05 5.35 5.67
N ALA A 37 -9.35 4.54 4.87
CA ALA A 37 -7.92 4.75 4.58
C ALA A 37 -7.67 6.10 3.88
N VAL A 38 -8.52 6.51 2.95
CA VAL A 38 -8.42 7.85 2.31
C VAL A 38 -8.53 8.97 3.35
N LYS A 39 -9.48 8.88 4.29
CA LYS A 39 -9.65 9.87 5.37
C LYS A 39 -8.43 9.92 6.29
N VAL A 40 -7.93 8.75 6.70
CA VAL A 40 -6.77 8.62 7.58
C VAL A 40 -5.51 9.16 6.90
N THR A 41 -5.32 8.82 5.61
CA THR A 41 -4.17 9.31 4.85
C THR A 41 -4.21 10.84 4.68
N ALA A 42 -5.40 11.43 4.45
CA ALA A 42 -5.53 12.89 4.39
C ALA A 42 -5.16 13.56 5.73
N ALA A 43 -5.54 12.96 6.86
CA ALA A 43 -5.16 13.46 8.17
C ALA A 43 -3.64 13.38 8.40
N LEU A 44 -3.02 12.23 8.10
CA LEU A 44 -1.57 12.04 8.20
C LEU A 44 -0.80 13.00 7.30
N ALA A 45 -1.21 13.15 6.04
CA ALA A 45 -0.61 14.08 5.08
C ALA A 45 -0.62 15.52 5.61
N GLY A 46 -1.76 15.97 6.15
CA GLY A 46 -1.89 17.29 6.77
C GLY A 46 -0.94 17.51 7.96
N GLU A 47 -0.72 16.47 8.81
CA GLU A 47 0.20 16.55 9.94
C GLU A 47 1.67 16.72 9.52
N VAL A 48 2.07 16.13 8.39
CA VAL A 48 3.44 16.24 7.86
C VAL A 48 3.59 17.32 6.79
N GLY A 49 2.56 18.13 6.55
CA GLY A 49 2.61 19.28 5.65
C GLY A 49 2.45 18.93 4.15
N ILE A 50 1.96 17.74 3.82
CA ILE A 50 1.65 17.33 2.45
C ILE A 50 0.27 17.87 2.06
N PRO A 51 0.08 18.45 0.85
CA PRO A 51 -1.22 18.96 0.40
C PRO A 51 -2.29 17.87 0.33
N THR A 52 -3.48 18.12 0.91
CA THR A 52 -4.56 17.13 1.01
C THR A 52 -5.63 17.26 -0.07
N ALA A 53 -5.60 18.29 -0.89
CA ALA A 53 -6.69 18.63 -1.83
C ALA A 53 -7.13 17.46 -2.73
N THR A 54 -6.19 16.64 -3.19
CA THR A 54 -6.51 15.47 -4.03
C THR A 54 -7.23 14.39 -3.21
N LEU A 55 -6.77 14.11 -2.00
CA LEU A 55 -7.41 13.14 -1.09
C LEU A 55 -8.79 13.64 -0.64
N ASP A 56 -8.94 14.94 -0.38
CA ASP A 56 -10.24 15.53 -0.06
C ASP A 56 -11.22 15.37 -1.21
N ALA A 57 -10.77 15.54 -2.45
CA ALA A 57 -11.59 15.27 -3.63
C ALA A 57 -11.96 13.77 -3.76
N LEU A 58 -11.07 12.84 -3.38
CA LEU A 58 -11.38 11.40 -3.36
C LEU A 58 -12.47 11.06 -2.33
N ARG A 59 -12.47 11.71 -1.17
CA ARG A 59 -13.47 11.49 -0.11
C ARG A 59 -14.89 11.84 -0.55
N GLU A 60 -15.04 12.80 -1.47
CA GLU A 60 -16.34 13.23 -2.00
C GLU A 60 -16.86 12.34 -3.13
N LYS A 61 -16.03 11.45 -3.68
CA LYS A 61 -16.45 10.52 -4.73
C LYS A 61 -17.35 9.42 -4.17
N PRO A 62 -18.43 9.05 -4.90
CA PRO A 62 -19.20 7.86 -4.54
C PRO A 62 -18.31 6.61 -4.66
N LEU A 63 -18.48 5.67 -3.74
CA LEU A 63 -17.79 4.39 -3.82
C LEU A 63 -18.32 3.59 -5.04
N PRO A 64 -17.43 2.94 -5.79
CA PRO A 64 -17.83 2.02 -6.85
C PRO A 64 -18.45 0.75 -6.25
N THR A 65 -19.00 -0.11 -7.11
CA THR A 65 -19.42 -1.46 -6.68
C THR A 65 -18.21 -2.40 -6.61
N ALA A 66 -18.27 -3.41 -5.74
CA ALA A 66 -17.22 -4.41 -5.63
C ALA A 66 -16.97 -5.14 -6.97
N GLU A 67 -18.05 -5.41 -7.71
CA GLU A 67 -17.96 -6.05 -9.03
C GLU A 67 -17.21 -5.18 -10.04
N SER A 68 -17.43 -3.84 -10.03
CA SER A 68 -16.72 -2.94 -10.95
C SER A 68 -15.24 -2.84 -10.60
N VAL A 69 -14.89 -2.83 -9.30
CA VAL A 69 -13.51 -2.81 -8.84
C VAL A 69 -12.80 -4.13 -9.18
N GLN A 70 -13.48 -5.26 -8.98
CA GLN A 70 -12.93 -6.57 -9.36
C GLN A 70 -12.68 -6.66 -10.88
N ALA A 71 -13.61 -6.21 -11.69
CA ALA A 71 -13.44 -6.22 -13.15
C ALA A 71 -12.27 -5.33 -13.60
N GLU A 72 -12.11 -4.15 -12.99
CA GLU A 72 -10.96 -3.28 -13.25
C GLU A 72 -9.65 -3.92 -12.77
N TYR A 73 -9.66 -4.58 -11.59
CA TYR A 73 -8.51 -5.32 -11.06
C TYR A 73 -8.04 -6.39 -12.02
N GLU A 74 -8.94 -7.25 -12.50
CA GLU A 74 -8.61 -8.32 -13.47
C GLU A 74 -8.06 -7.74 -14.78
N THR A 75 -8.60 -6.61 -15.23
CA THR A 75 -8.13 -5.96 -16.46
C THR A 75 -6.71 -5.40 -16.31
N LEU A 76 -6.37 -4.85 -15.14
CA LEU A 76 -5.09 -4.19 -14.90
C LEU A 76 -4.01 -5.16 -14.41
N PHE A 77 -4.36 -6.07 -13.51
CA PHE A 77 -3.43 -6.87 -12.71
C PHE A 77 -3.65 -8.39 -12.85
N GLY A 78 -4.66 -8.83 -13.57
CA GLY A 78 -4.90 -10.25 -13.84
C GLY A 78 -3.74 -10.91 -14.59
N GLU A 79 -3.82 -12.20 -14.88
CA GLU A 79 -2.74 -12.98 -15.50
C GLU A 79 -2.20 -12.37 -16.80
N GLU A 80 -3.08 -11.76 -17.62
CA GLU A 80 -2.73 -11.06 -18.85
C GLU A 80 -2.73 -9.53 -18.68
N GLY A 81 -2.85 -9.05 -17.43
CA GLY A 81 -2.91 -7.62 -17.12
C GLY A 81 -1.58 -6.91 -17.40
N PRO A 82 -1.65 -5.66 -17.86
CA PRO A 82 -0.45 -4.91 -18.26
C PRO A 82 0.38 -4.37 -17.10
N VAL A 83 -0.05 -4.51 -15.85
CA VAL A 83 0.62 -3.96 -14.67
C VAL A 83 0.85 -5.08 -13.66
N SER A 84 2.11 -5.35 -13.33
CA SER A 84 2.44 -6.35 -12.31
C SER A 84 2.34 -5.78 -10.90
N LEU A 85 1.82 -6.58 -9.97
CA LEU A 85 1.83 -6.30 -8.53
C LEU A 85 2.98 -7.01 -7.80
N LEU A 86 3.92 -7.62 -8.51
CA LEU A 86 5.10 -8.30 -7.94
C LEU A 86 6.31 -7.38 -7.97
N GLU A 87 7.00 -7.24 -6.83
CA GLU A 87 8.24 -6.46 -6.75
C GLU A 87 9.32 -6.97 -7.72
N SER A 88 9.39 -8.29 -7.90
CA SER A 88 10.37 -8.94 -8.79
C SER A 88 10.26 -8.50 -10.26
N ASP A 89 9.13 -7.97 -10.69
CA ASP A 89 8.94 -7.51 -12.07
C ASP A 89 9.38 -6.06 -12.31
N TRP A 90 9.84 -5.38 -11.26
CA TRP A 90 10.22 -3.97 -11.34
C TRP A 90 11.74 -3.76 -11.25
N PRO A 91 12.30 -2.79 -12.00
CA PRO A 91 13.71 -2.46 -11.91
C PRO A 91 14.06 -1.80 -10.56
N LYS A 92 15.34 -1.87 -10.19
CA LYS A 92 15.93 -1.26 -8.98
C LYS A 92 15.56 -1.94 -7.66
N THR A 93 14.98 -3.11 -7.69
CA THR A 93 14.76 -3.94 -6.51
C THR A 93 16.01 -4.77 -6.17
N CYS A 94 15.97 -5.59 -5.14
CA CYS A 94 17.07 -6.51 -4.81
C CYS A 94 17.09 -7.71 -5.78
N ASP A 95 18.18 -8.50 -5.75
CA ASP A 95 18.39 -9.62 -6.69
C ASP A 95 17.30 -10.70 -6.61
N ASP A 96 16.76 -10.95 -5.42
CA ASP A 96 15.65 -11.89 -5.19
C ASP A 96 14.65 -11.30 -4.19
N PRO A 97 13.71 -10.44 -4.64
CA PRO A 97 12.73 -9.82 -3.78
C PRO A 97 11.88 -10.81 -3.02
N ARG A 98 11.43 -11.87 -3.68
CA ARG A 98 10.58 -12.90 -3.06
C ARG A 98 11.26 -13.60 -1.89
N ALA A 99 12.50 -14.08 -2.10
CA ALA A 99 13.26 -14.72 -1.02
C ALA A 99 13.58 -13.74 0.12
N THR A 100 13.88 -12.48 -0.22
CA THR A 100 14.19 -11.44 0.76
C THR A 100 12.96 -11.10 1.60
N CYS A 101 11.79 -10.92 1.01
CA CYS A 101 10.53 -10.72 1.72
C CYS A 101 10.22 -11.90 2.66
N ARG A 102 10.35 -13.13 2.16
CA ARG A 102 10.17 -14.35 2.99
C ARG A 102 11.07 -14.34 4.21
N LEU A 103 12.34 -13.95 4.07
CA LEU A 103 13.27 -13.85 5.20
C LEU A 103 12.85 -12.79 6.22
N GLU A 104 12.35 -11.62 5.77
CA GLU A 104 11.83 -10.57 6.68
C GLU A 104 10.58 -11.05 7.43
N TYR A 105 9.68 -11.79 6.76
CA TYR A 105 8.49 -12.38 7.42
C TYR A 105 8.89 -13.40 8.48
N LEU A 106 9.83 -14.30 8.17
CA LEU A 106 10.34 -15.30 9.13
C LEU A 106 11.03 -14.66 10.34
N LYS A 107 11.80 -13.57 10.16
CA LYS A 107 12.39 -12.81 11.28
C LYS A 107 11.34 -12.19 12.20
N ALA A 108 10.14 -11.96 11.70
CA ALA A 108 9.01 -11.47 12.46
C ALA A 108 8.08 -12.60 12.95
N ASP A 109 8.53 -13.85 12.94
CA ASP A 109 7.75 -15.04 13.32
C ASP A 109 6.44 -15.16 12.52
N LEU A 110 6.50 -14.85 11.22
CA LEU A 110 5.39 -14.97 10.28
C LEU A 110 5.75 -15.95 9.17
N ALA A 111 4.75 -16.68 8.69
CA ALA A 111 4.85 -17.51 7.50
C ALA A 111 3.74 -17.16 6.52
N VAL A 112 4.05 -17.13 5.23
CA VAL A 112 3.05 -17.04 4.18
C VAL A 112 2.41 -18.42 4.02
N THR A 113 1.09 -18.47 4.03
CA THR A 113 0.34 -19.70 3.75
C THR A 113 -0.02 -19.74 2.27
N ASP A 114 -0.03 -20.93 1.68
CA ASP A 114 -0.44 -21.12 0.27
C ASP A 114 -1.93 -20.76 0.04
N GLU A 115 -2.70 -20.63 1.09
CA GLU A 115 -4.13 -20.28 1.05
C GLU A 115 -4.41 -18.90 0.43
N LEU A 116 -3.46 -17.96 0.52
CA LEU A 116 -3.61 -16.63 -0.07
C LEU A 116 -3.42 -16.64 -1.59
N GLY A 117 -2.71 -17.63 -2.14
CA GLY A 117 -2.49 -17.76 -3.57
C GLY A 117 -1.63 -16.67 -4.21
N VAL A 118 -0.94 -15.84 -3.41
CA VAL A 118 -0.09 -14.75 -3.90
C VAL A 118 1.35 -14.89 -3.40
N PRO A 119 2.37 -14.51 -4.21
CA PRO A 119 3.77 -14.56 -3.81
C PRO A 119 4.10 -13.59 -2.66
N GLU A 120 5.23 -13.83 -1.98
CA GLU A 120 5.69 -13.06 -0.84
C GLU A 120 6.02 -11.60 -1.18
N ASP A 121 6.43 -11.33 -2.42
CA ASP A 121 6.77 -10.02 -2.95
C ASP A 121 5.59 -9.30 -3.63
N HIS A 122 4.38 -9.83 -3.50
CA HIS A 122 3.16 -9.19 -4.00
C HIS A 122 2.81 -7.95 -3.18
N LEU A 123 2.38 -6.86 -3.82
CA LEU A 123 2.07 -5.57 -3.17
C LEU A 123 1.19 -5.72 -1.93
N GLY A 124 0.11 -6.49 -2.05
CA GLY A 124 -0.79 -6.73 -0.92
C GLY A 124 -0.10 -7.41 0.26
N MET A 125 0.85 -8.33 0.00
CA MET A 125 1.66 -8.98 1.05
C MET A 125 2.62 -7.99 1.70
N LEU A 126 3.26 -7.13 0.92
CA LEU A 126 4.16 -6.09 1.44
C LEU A 126 3.39 -5.10 2.33
N CYS A 127 2.20 -4.65 1.89
CA CYS A 127 1.33 -3.79 2.69
C CYS A 127 0.86 -4.50 3.98
N GLY A 128 0.46 -5.76 3.90
CA GLY A 128 0.07 -6.55 5.06
C GLY A 128 1.20 -6.67 6.09
N PHE A 129 2.42 -6.88 5.63
CA PHE A 129 3.59 -6.95 6.51
C PHE A 129 3.91 -5.59 7.16
N MET A 130 3.81 -4.49 6.41
CA MET A 130 3.90 -3.13 6.98
C MET A 130 2.87 -2.94 8.11
N ALA A 131 1.61 -3.33 7.88
CA ALA A 131 0.58 -3.24 8.90
C ALA A 131 0.91 -4.06 10.15
N VAL A 132 1.45 -5.27 10.00
CA VAL A 132 1.87 -6.12 11.14
C VAL A 132 3.02 -5.49 11.92
N LEU A 133 4.04 -4.96 11.26
CA LEU A 133 5.17 -4.31 11.93
C LEU A 133 4.73 -3.10 12.75
N LEU A 134 3.84 -2.26 12.20
CA LEU A 134 3.28 -1.11 12.89
C LEU A 134 2.38 -1.50 14.06
N LEU A 135 1.54 -2.53 13.89
CA LEU A 135 0.69 -3.09 14.95
C LEU A 135 1.51 -3.64 16.13
N ARG A 136 2.68 -4.22 15.85
CA ARG A 136 3.64 -4.70 16.86
C ARG A 136 4.52 -3.61 17.45
N GLU A 137 4.19 -2.34 17.22
CA GLU A 137 4.92 -1.18 17.71
C GLU A 137 6.41 -1.20 17.32
N ASN A 138 6.71 -1.66 16.09
CA ASN A 138 8.07 -1.72 15.55
C ASN A 138 8.24 -0.80 14.32
N PRO A 139 8.08 0.55 14.49
CA PRO A 139 8.12 1.50 13.39
C PRO A 139 9.48 1.55 12.68
N ASP A 140 10.57 1.27 13.40
CA ASP A 140 11.90 1.25 12.78
C ASP A 140 12.10 0.04 11.85
N ALA A 141 11.50 -1.10 12.17
CA ALA A 141 11.50 -2.24 11.25
C ALA A 141 10.59 -1.97 10.05
N ALA A 142 9.44 -1.32 10.26
CA ALA A 142 8.54 -0.91 9.19
C ALA A 142 9.24 0.06 8.21
N GLU A 143 9.94 1.08 8.72
CA GLU A 143 10.71 2.02 7.91
C GLU A 143 11.79 1.32 7.08
N ARG A 144 12.61 0.47 7.70
CA ARG A 144 13.64 -0.29 6.97
C ARG A 144 13.06 -1.21 5.90
N PHE A 145 11.94 -1.86 6.19
CA PHE A 145 11.26 -2.72 5.23
C PHE A 145 10.68 -1.90 4.08
N PHE A 146 10.03 -0.78 4.37
CA PHE A 146 9.50 0.12 3.35
C PHE A 146 10.60 0.60 2.40
N ASP A 147 11.72 1.08 2.95
CA ASP A 147 12.86 1.59 2.17
C ASP A 147 13.52 0.51 1.30
N ARG A 148 13.49 -0.74 1.75
CA ARG A 148 14.11 -1.86 1.02
C ARG A 148 13.21 -2.42 -0.07
N HIS A 149 11.91 -2.45 0.15
CA HIS A 149 10.92 -3.12 -0.68
C HIS A 149 9.92 -2.12 -1.30
N PRO A 150 8.75 -1.79 -0.71
CA PRO A 150 7.74 -0.99 -1.39
C PRO A 150 8.28 0.35 -1.92
N GLY A 151 9.03 1.08 -1.13
CA GLY A 151 9.55 2.40 -1.48
C GLY A 151 10.46 2.44 -2.71
N LYS A 152 10.97 1.28 -3.15
CA LYS A 152 11.85 1.20 -4.34
C LYS A 152 11.08 1.23 -5.65
N TRP A 153 9.90 0.64 -5.71
CA TRP A 153 9.20 0.42 -6.95
C TRP A 153 7.79 1.01 -6.99
N LEU A 154 7.17 1.33 -5.83
CA LEU A 154 5.85 1.96 -5.80
C LEU A 154 5.72 3.21 -6.68
N PRO A 155 6.71 4.13 -6.78
CA PRO A 155 6.60 5.25 -7.72
C PRO A 155 6.42 4.81 -9.17
N ALA A 156 7.14 3.77 -9.61
CA ALA A 156 7.01 3.23 -10.96
C ALA A 156 5.66 2.52 -11.18
N LEU A 157 5.15 1.81 -10.16
CA LEU A 157 3.81 1.22 -10.18
C LEU A 157 2.72 2.29 -10.30
N VAL A 158 2.82 3.37 -9.51
CA VAL A 158 1.89 4.52 -9.58
C VAL A 158 1.83 5.08 -11.00
N ASP A 159 2.99 5.32 -11.61
CA ASP A 159 3.07 5.80 -13.00
C ASP A 159 2.47 4.80 -13.99
N ALA A 160 2.75 3.51 -13.81
CA ALA A 160 2.21 2.47 -14.68
C ALA A 160 0.68 2.41 -14.62
N ILE A 161 0.08 2.49 -13.42
CA ILE A 161 -1.37 2.53 -13.25
C ILE A 161 -1.96 3.80 -13.89
N ARG A 162 -1.38 4.96 -13.63
CA ARG A 162 -1.86 6.25 -14.16
C ARG A 162 -1.87 6.33 -15.67
N ASN A 163 -0.92 5.66 -16.32
CA ASN A 163 -0.81 5.61 -17.78
C ASN A 163 -1.78 4.63 -18.45
N ARG A 164 -2.65 3.94 -17.67
CA ARG A 164 -3.68 3.07 -18.22
C ARG A 164 -5.00 3.80 -18.35
N PRO A 165 -5.58 3.88 -19.56
CA PRO A 165 -6.90 4.48 -19.75
C PRO A 165 -8.01 3.70 -19.01
N GLU A 166 -7.83 2.39 -18.84
CA GLU A 166 -8.75 1.50 -18.11
C GLU A 166 -8.77 1.74 -16.61
N ALA A 167 -7.69 2.33 -16.03
CA ALA A 167 -7.62 2.63 -14.62
C ALA A 167 -8.55 3.80 -14.26
N VAL A 168 -9.63 3.51 -13.56
CA VAL A 168 -10.59 4.49 -13.03
C VAL A 168 -10.47 4.54 -11.51
N PHE A 169 -10.85 3.46 -10.83
CA PHE A 169 -10.73 3.35 -9.38
C PHE A 169 -9.26 3.16 -8.95
N PHE A 170 -8.49 2.33 -9.65
CA PHE A 170 -7.08 2.11 -9.31
C PHE A 170 -6.18 3.32 -9.60
N ARG A 171 -6.64 4.31 -10.39
CA ARG A 171 -5.98 5.62 -10.47
C ARG A 171 -6.11 6.39 -9.15
N ASP A 172 -7.24 6.28 -8.49
CA ASP A 172 -7.45 6.84 -7.15
C ASP A 172 -6.61 6.08 -6.12
N ALA A 173 -6.51 4.75 -6.24
CA ALA A 173 -5.62 3.93 -5.42
C ALA A 173 -4.14 4.29 -5.62
N ALA A 174 -3.71 4.58 -6.84
CA ALA A 174 -2.37 5.08 -7.14
C ALA A 174 -2.08 6.42 -6.45
N THR A 175 -3.07 7.31 -6.35
CA THR A 175 -2.94 8.57 -5.60
C THR A 175 -2.71 8.32 -4.10
N LEU A 176 -3.42 7.36 -3.51
CA LEU A 176 -3.21 6.99 -2.12
C LEU A 176 -1.80 6.39 -1.90
N LEU A 177 -1.36 5.49 -2.80
CA LEU A 177 -0.02 4.90 -2.75
C LEU A 177 1.08 5.96 -2.83
N GLU A 178 0.95 6.94 -3.73
CA GLU A 178 1.89 8.05 -3.84
C GLU A 178 1.96 8.86 -2.55
N THR A 179 0.80 9.26 -2.00
CA THR A 179 0.74 10.04 -0.77
C THR A 179 1.35 9.27 0.41
N ILE A 180 1.13 7.95 0.50
CA ILE A 180 1.78 7.12 1.53
C ILE A 180 3.31 7.12 1.36
N CYS A 181 3.82 7.04 0.13
CA CYS A 181 5.27 7.14 -0.11
C CYS A 181 5.83 8.49 0.38
N GLU A 182 5.12 9.58 0.13
CA GLU A 182 5.51 10.92 0.60
C GLU A 182 5.48 11.04 2.13
N ILE A 183 4.43 10.46 2.78
CA ILE A 183 4.33 10.43 4.25
C ILE A 183 5.49 9.65 4.85
N GLU A 184 5.78 8.43 4.35
CA GLU A 184 6.88 7.60 4.86
C GLU A 184 8.24 8.31 4.69
N ALA A 185 8.46 9.02 3.58
CA ALA A 185 9.66 9.82 3.37
C ALA A 185 9.75 10.99 4.36
N SER A 186 8.67 11.73 4.57
CA SER A 186 8.62 12.87 5.51
C SER A 186 8.86 12.46 6.96
N LEU A 187 8.27 11.33 7.38
CA LEU A 187 8.47 10.80 8.74
C LEU A 187 9.91 10.37 8.99
N ARG A 188 10.57 9.78 7.99
CA ARG A 188 11.99 9.43 8.06
C ARG A 188 12.89 10.67 8.16
N GLU A 189 12.62 11.69 7.36
CA GLU A 189 13.38 12.94 7.41
C GLU A 189 13.27 13.59 8.78
N ALA A 190 12.08 13.64 9.38
CA ALA A 190 11.85 14.22 10.69
C ALA A 190 12.62 13.53 11.83
N LYS A 191 12.97 12.24 11.70
CA LYS A 191 13.79 11.50 12.69
C LYS A 191 15.28 11.83 12.61
N ASN A 192 15.74 12.38 11.49
CA ASN A 192 17.16 12.65 11.26
C ASN A 192 17.58 14.08 11.68
N TYR A 193 16.64 14.86 12.22
CA TYR A 193 16.84 16.20 12.79
C TYR A 193 16.63 16.19 14.31
#